data_83d0f5dd633e7c7e642cc09d6508df27
#
_entry.id   83d0f5dd633e7c7e642cc09d6508df27
#
_cell.length_a   1.000
_cell.length_b   1.000
_cell.length_c   1.000
_cell.angle_alpha   90.00
_cell.angle_beta   90.00
_cell.angle_gamma   90.00
#
_symmetry.space_group_name_H-M   'P 1'
#
loop_
_entity.id
_entity.type
_entity.pdbx_description
1 polymer ?
#
loop_
_entity_poly.entity_id
_entity_poly.type
_entity_poly.pdbx_seq_one_letter_code
_entity_poly.pdbx_strand_id
1 'polypeptide(L)'
;MALAAIDAANAEDPNTFAPWPGKITALHMPGGLGVRVDTHVYAGYVVPPNYDSLLAKVIVHDVDRPAAIRRARRCLDEMVIEGPRTNLPFLRRIVNHPDYIKGDVDTGFVARMLAERASAA
;
A
#
# COMPACT_ATOMS: atom_id res chain seq x y z
N MET A 1 -4.28 4.61 15.03
CA MET A 1 -4.42 5.10 13.64
C MET A 1 -3.27 4.57 12.81
N ALA A 2 -3.54 4.08 11.62
CA ALA A 2 -2.53 3.65 10.67
C ALA A 2 -2.78 4.28 9.31
N LEU A 3 -1.71 4.63 8.60
CA LEU A 3 -1.78 5.27 7.29
C LEU A 3 -0.97 4.47 6.27
N ALA A 4 -1.56 4.18 5.11
CA ALA A 4 -0.87 3.56 3.98
C ALA A 4 -0.92 4.51 2.78
N ALA A 5 0.24 4.81 2.22
CA ALA A 5 0.35 5.59 0.99
C ALA A 5 0.45 4.63 -0.20
N ILE A 6 -0.49 4.75 -1.12
CA ILE A 6 -0.56 3.91 -2.32
C ILE A 6 0.09 4.68 -3.47
N ASP A 7 1.17 4.15 -3.98
CA ASP A 7 1.93 4.78 -5.07
C ASP A 7 1.86 3.95 -6.35
N ALA A 8 1.85 4.64 -7.48
CA ALA A 8 2.04 4.01 -8.79
C ALA A 8 3.55 3.72 -8.96
N ALA A 9 3.95 2.52 -8.57
CA ALA A 9 5.36 2.13 -8.56
C ALA A 9 5.51 0.62 -8.73
N ASN A 10 6.63 0.21 -9.30
CA ASN A 10 6.95 -1.20 -9.44
C ASN A 10 7.51 -1.76 -8.12
N ALA A 11 6.64 -2.29 -7.29
CA ALA A 11 7.03 -2.89 -6.02
C ALA A 11 7.71 -4.26 -6.17
N GLU A 12 7.77 -4.80 -7.38
CA GLU A 12 8.54 -6.02 -7.67
C GLU A 12 10.03 -5.74 -7.82
N ASP A 13 10.40 -4.48 -8.05
CA ASP A 13 11.80 -4.05 -8.06
C ASP A 13 12.13 -3.42 -6.70
N PRO A 14 12.73 -4.20 -5.77
CA PRO A 14 12.99 -3.73 -4.41
C PRO A 14 14.03 -2.62 -4.32
N ASN A 15 14.81 -2.42 -5.38
CA ASN A 15 15.91 -1.44 -5.35
C ASN A 15 15.46 -0.04 -5.75
N THR A 16 14.47 0.07 -6.61
CA THR A 16 14.14 1.35 -7.22
C THR A 16 12.71 1.82 -6.93
N PHE A 17 11.75 0.90 -6.70
CA PHE A 17 10.33 1.27 -6.66
C PHE A 17 10.00 2.23 -7.82
N ALA A 18 10.46 1.87 -9.02
CA ALA A 18 10.39 2.74 -10.20
C ALA A 18 8.96 3.23 -10.44
N PRO A 19 8.76 4.53 -10.73
CA PRO A 19 7.43 5.06 -11.06
C PRO A 19 6.80 4.29 -12.23
N TRP A 20 5.48 4.10 -12.14
CA TRP A 20 4.75 3.33 -13.17
C TRP A 20 3.55 4.14 -13.65
N PRO A 21 3.70 4.93 -14.73
CA PRO A 21 2.57 5.66 -15.29
C PRO A 21 1.61 4.74 -16.02
N GLY A 22 0.40 5.20 -16.25
CA GLY A 22 -0.59 4.46 -17.00
C GLY A 22 -2.01 4.86 -16.67
N LYS A 23 -2.96 4.33 -17.45
CA LYS A 23 -4.38 4.57 -17.26
C LYS A 23 -4.96 3.60 -16.24
N ILE A 24 -5.71 4.11 -15.28
CA ILE A 24 -6.46 3.29 -14.34
C ILE A 24 -7.70 2.77 -15.04
N THR A 25 -7.77 1.45 -15.22
CA THR A 25 -8.87 0.78 -15.94
C THR A 25 -9.95 0.27 -15.02
N ALA A 26 -9.61 -0.07 -13.77
CA ALA A 26 -10.57 -0.47 -12.75
C ALA A 26 -10.12 0.06 -11.40
N LEU A 27 -11.06 0.50 -10.59
CA LEU A 27 -10.79 1.12 -9.30
C LEU A 27 -11.86 0.75 -8.29
N HIS A 28 -11.44 0.27 -7.12
CA HIS A 28 -12.31 0.09 -5.96
C HIS A 28 -11.56 0.55 -4.71
N MET A 29 -12.15 1.51 -4.01
CA MET A 29 -11.59 2.03 -2.76
C MET A 29 -12.32 1.43 -1.56
N PRO A 30 -11.61 1.08 -0.47
CA PRO A 30 -12.25 0.57 0.73
C PRO A 30 -13.04 1.66 1.44
N GLY A 31 -14.03 1.26 2.23
CA GLY A 31 -14.83 2.17 3.03
C GLY A 31 -15.29 1.53 4.33
N GLY A 32 -16.12 2.25 5.06
CA GLY A 32 -16.70 1.78 6.30
C GLY A 32 -16.23 2.57 7.52
N LEU A 33 -16.70 2.16 8.69
CA LEU A 33 -16.33 2.79 9.95
C LEU A 33 -14.82 2.69 10.20
N GLY A 34 -14.22 3.81 10.62
CA GLY A 34 -12.80 3.87 10.91
C GLY A 34 -11.90 3.82 9.68
N VAL A 35 -12.46 4.02 8.49
CA VAL A 35 -11.72 4.03 7.23
C VAL A 35 -11.90 5.37 6.54
N ARG A 36 -10.78 6.01 6.21
CA ARG A 36 -10.74 7.23 5.41
C ARG A 36 -9.78 7.04 4.25
N VAL A 37 -10.20 7.40 3.06
CA VAL A 37 -9.36 7.38 1.87
C VAL A 37 -9.28 8.77 1.29
N ASP A 38 -8.05 9.31 1.22
CA ASP A 38 -7.78 10.59 0.57
C ASP A 38 -7.15 10.29 -0.78
N THR A 39 -7.87 10.62 -1.85
CA THR A 39 -7.42 10.31 -3.21
C THR A 39 -7.95 11.35 -4.20
N HIS A 40 -7.21 11.51 -5.30
CA HIS A 40 -7.63 12.33 -6.45
C HIS A 40 -7.90 11.47 -7.69
N VAL A 41 -7.70 10.16 -7.61
CA VAL A 41 -7.82 9.29 -8.78
C VAL A 41 -9.23 8.73 -8.93
N TYR A 42 -9.55 8.35 -10.15
CA TYR A 42 -10.84 7.76 -10.55
C TYR A 42 -10.61 6.80 -11.71
N ALA A 43 -11.58 5.94 -11.99
CA ALA A 43 -11.49 5.05 -13.13
C ALA A 43 -11.42 5.86 -14.43
N GLY A 44 -10.42 5.58 -15.24
CA GLY A 44 -10.11 6.34 -16.45
C GLY A 44 -9.03 7.40 -16.28
N TYR A 45 -8.64 7.72 -15.03
CA TYR A 45 -7.55 8.66 -14.78
C TYR A 45 -6.23 8.12 -15.33
N VAL A 46 -5.45 9.02 -15.94
CA VAL A 46 -4.12 8.68 -16.46
C VAL A 46 -3.08 9.20 -15.48
N VAL A 47 -2.30 8.28 -14.90
CA VAL A 47 -1.20 8.63 -14.01
C VAL A 47 -0.06 9.22 -14.82
N PRO A 48 0.28 10.51 -14.62
CA PRO A 48 1.31 11.16 -15.41
C PRO A 48 2.71 10.70 -15.01
N PRO A 49 3.65 10.62 -15.97
CA PRO A 49 5.02 10.17 -15.67
C PRO A 49 5.89 11.22 -14.95
N ASN A 50 5.48 12.49 -14.96
CA ASN A 50 6.32 13.61 -14.54
C ASN A 50 5.97 14.19 -13.17
N TYR A 51 5.00 13.60 -12.46
CA TYR A 51 4.54 14.06 -11.15
C TYR A 51 4.74 12.99 -10.10
N ASP A 52 4.43 13.36 -8.84
CA ASP A 52 4.45 12.44 -7.72
C ASP A 52 3.60 11.20 -8.05
N SER A 53 4.12 10.05 -7.68
CA SER A 53 3.47 8.76 -7.89
C SER A 53 2.30 8.49 -6.95
N LEU A 54 2.08 9.33 -5.94
CA LEU A 54 1.05 9.11 -4.94
C LEU A 54 -0.36 9.08 -5.56
N LEU A 55 -1.09 7.98 -5.32
CA LEU A 55 -2.45 7.79 -5.82
C LEU A 55 -3.49 7.97 -4.72
N ALA A 56 -3.22 7.46 -3.53
CA ALA A 56 -4.17 7.47 -2.44
C ALA A 56 -3.48 7.33 -1.09
N LYS A 57 -4.14 7.82 -0.04
CA LYS A 57 -3.78 7.55 1.35
C LYS A 57 -4.94 6.84 2.00
N VAL A 58 -4.70 5.65 2.53
CA VAL A 58 -5.69 4.90 3.29
C VAL A 58 -5.37 5.05 4.77
N ILE A 59 -6.31 5.60 5.51
CA ILE A 59 -6.15 5.88 6.94
C ILE A 59 -7.19 5.05 7.69
N VAL A 60 -6.72 4.24 8.64
CA VAL A 60 -7.61 3.43 9.47
C VAL A 60 -7.46 3.82 10.92
N HIS A 61 -8.57 3.70 11.66
CA HIS A 61 -8.63 3.96 13.09
C HIS A 61 -9.44 2.85 13.75
N ASP A 62 -8.96 2.37 14.89
CA ASP A 62 -9.68 1.40 15.72
C ASP A 62 -9.28 1.57 17.18
N VAL A 63 -9.85 0.74 18.07
CA VAL A 63 -9.68 0.87 19.53
C VAL A 63 -8.25 0.63 20.00
N ASP A 64 -7.51 -0.25 19.28
CA ASP A 64 -6.12 -0.56 19.61
C ASP A 64 -5.34 -0.92 18.34
N ARG A 65 -4.04 -1.19 18.50
CA ARG A 65 -3.17 -1.53 17.39
C ARG A 65 -3.56 -2.85 16.68
N PRO A 66 -3.82 -3.96 17.39
CA PRO A 66 -4.24 -5.20 16.71
C PRO A 66 -5.50 -5.03 15.89
N ALA A 67 -6.50 -4.33 16.40
CA ALA A 67 -7.74 -4.04 15.67
C ALA A 67 -7.48 -3.15 14.45
N ALA A 68 -6.65 -2.11 14.59
CA ALA A 68 -6.28 -1.25 13.48
C ALA A 68 -5.55 -2.02 12.37
N ILE A 69 -4.65 -2.94 12.72
CA ILE A 69 -3.95 -3.79 11.74
C ILE A 69 -4.94 -4.68 10.99
N ARG A 70 -5.90 -5.30 11.69
CA ARG A 70 -6.94 -6.12 11.04
C ARG A 70 -7.76 -5.29 10.05
N ARG A 71 -8.13 -4.07 10.44
CA ARG A 71 -8.89 -3.16 9.57
C ARG A 71 -8.07 -2.72 8.37
N ALA A 72 -6.80 -2.39 8.55
CA ALA A 72 -5.89 -2.05 7.46
C ALA A 72 -5.72 -3.22 6.49
N ARG A 73 -5.58 -4.43 7.01
CA ARG A 73 -5.47 -5.65 6.20
C ARG A 73 -6.70 -5.83 5.32
N ARG A 74 -7.90 -5.70 5.89
CA ARG A 74 -9.15 -5.77 5.13
C ARG A 74 -9.21 -4.70 4.04
N CYS A 75 -8.87 -3.46 4.38
CA CYS A 75 -8.88 -2.36 3.41
C CYS A 75 -7.95 -2.61 2.23
N LEU A 76 -6.72 -3.06 2.52
CA LEU A 76 -5.74 -3.33 1.46
C LEU A 76 -6.14 -4.53 0.60
N ASP A 77 -6.81 -5.54 1.18
CA ASP A 77 -7.30 -6.70 0.45
C ASP A 77 -8.50 -6.35 -0.46
N GLU A 78 -9.36 -5.43 -0.03
CA GLU A 78 -10.51 -4.99 -0.82
C GLU A 78 -10.14 -3.99 -1.92
N MET A 79 -9.01 -3.31 -1.78
CA MET A 79 -8.60 -2.26 -2.72
C MET A 79 -8.23 -2.86 -4.07
N VAL A 80 -8.77 -2.25 -5.13
CA VAL A 80 -8.47 -2.63 -6.52
C VAL A 80 -7.99 -1.40 -7.28
N ILE A 81 -6.81 -1.47 -7.85
CA ILE A 81 -6.28 -0.49 -8.79
C ILE A 81 -5.66 -1.27 -9.94
N GLU A 82 -6.34 -1.31 -11.07
CA GLU A 82 -5.87 -1.97 -12.27
C GLU A 82 -5.43 -0.95 -13.31
N GLY A 83 -4.38 -1.29 -14.04
CA GLY A 83 -3.74 -0.44 -15.02
C GLY A 83 -2.27 -0.25 -14.68
N PRO A 84 -1.89 0.81 -13.94
CA PRO A 84 -0.52 0.95 -13.49
C PRO A 84 -0.18 -0.08 -12.41
N ARG A 85 1.10 -0.44 -12.31
CA ARG A 85 1.58 -1.20 -11.16
C ARG A 85 1.61 -0.29 -9.94
N THR A 86 1.30 -0.86 -8.77
CA THR A 86 1.28 -0.12 -7.51
C THR A 86 2.11 -0.85 -6.46
N ASN A 87 2.37 -0.16 -5.35
CA ASN A 87 3.02 -0.76 -4.18
C ASN A 87 2.03 -1.53 -3.29
N LEU A 88 0.78 -1.71 -3.73
CA LEU A 88 -0.26 -2.36 -2.95
C LEU A 88 0.11 -3.78 -2.49
N PRO A 89 0.65 -4.67 -3.36
CA PRO A 89 1.11 -5.98 -2.91
C PRO A 89 2.20 -5.90 -1.82
N PHE A 90 3.08 -4.93 -1.91
CA PHE A 90 4.12 -4.70 -0.92
C PHE A 90 3.53 -4.28 0.43
N LEU A 91 2.57 -3.37 0.42
CA LEU A 91 1.87 -2.93 1.64
C LEU A 91 1.10 -4.07 2.30
N ARG A 92 0.48 -4.96 1.50
CA ARG A 92 -0.17 -6.17 2.01
C ARG A 92 0.83 -7.07 2.74
N ARG A 93 2.03 -7.19 2.23
CA ARG A 93 3.09 -7.97 2.90
C ARG A 93 3.52 -7.33 4.22
N ILE A 94 3.61 -6.02 4.28
CA ILE A 94 3.96 -5.30 5.52
C ILE A 94 2.95 -5.58 6.62
N VAL A 95 1.66 -5.40 6.36
CA VAL A 95 0.62 -5.56 7.39
C VAL A 95 0.44 -7.01 7.84
N ASN A 96 0.95 -7.97 7.08
CA ASN A 96 0.93 -9.38 7.44
C ASN A 96 2.27 -9.86 8.03
N HIS A 97 3.29 -9.02 8.04
CA HIS A 97 4.60 -9.42 8.56
C HIS A 97 4.58 -9.54 10.09
N PRO A 98 5.13 -10.63 10.67
CA PRO A 98 5.10 -10.84 12.11
C PRO A 98 5.70 -9.71 12.92
N ASP A 99 6.80 -9.12 12.46
CA ASP A 99 7.48 -8.02 13.15
C ASP A 99 6.62 -6.75 13.16
N TYR A 100 5.90 -6.48 12.06
CA TYR A 100 4.98 -5.36 12.01
C TYR A 100 3.81 -5.57 12.98
N ILE A 101 3.26 -6.78 13.03
CA ILE A 101 2.16 -7.12 13.92
C ILE A 101 2.59 -6.96 15.39
N LYS A 102 3.81 -7.36 15.73
CA LYS A 102 4.36 -7.19 17.08
C LYS A 102 4.70 -5.75 17.42
N GLY A 103 4.85 -4.88 16.43
CA GLY A 103 5.34 -3.53 16.63
C GLY A 103 6.87 -3.43 16.69
N ASP A 104 7.56 -4.49 16.32
CA ASP A 104 9.03 -4.55 16.30
C ASP A 104 9.57 -4.04 14.96
N VAL A 105 9.36 -2.76 14.71
CA VAL A 105 9.72 -2.09 13.46
C VAL A 105 10.49 -0.80 13.74
N ASP A 106 11.43 -0.51 12.84
CA ASP A 106 12.24 0.70 12.85
C ASP A 106 12.49 1.16 11.41
N THR A 107 13.36 2.15 11.22
CA THR A 107 13.67 2.67 9.89
C THR A 107 14.36 1.65 8.98
N GLY A 108 14.90 0.57 9.53
CA GLY A 108 15.54 -0.51 8.77
C GLY A 108 14.60 -1.66 8.42
N PHE A 109 13.34 -1.61 8.83
CA PHE A 109 12.39 -2.72 8.67
C PHE A 109 12.18 -3.12 7.20
N VAL A 110 11.95 -2.13 6.33
CA VAL A 110 11.70 -2.39 4.90
C VAL A 110 12.91 -3.07 4.27
N ALA A 111 14.11 -2.59 4.55
CA ALA A 111 15.35 -3.18 4.02
C ALA A 111 15.51 -4.64 4.46
N ARG A 112 15.21 -4.94 5.74
CA ARG A 112 15.25 -6.32 6.25
C ARG A 112 14.23 -7.21 5.54
N MET A 113 13.00 -6.73 5.36
CA MET A 113 11.93 -7.47 4.69
C MET A 113 12.29 -7.79 3.23
N LEU A 114 12.90 -6.85 2.52
CA LEU A 114 13.37 -7.06 1.16
C LEU A 114 14.51 -8.08 1.09
N ALA A 115 15.42 -8.05 2.06
CA ALA A 115 16.52 -9.02 2.15
C ALA A 115 16.00 -10.44 2.42
N GLU A 116 14.99 -10.61 3.28
CA GLU A 116 14.32 -11.89 3.52
C GLU A 116 13.74 -12.47 2.22
N ARG A 117 13.09 -11.64 1.42
CA ARG A 117 12.52 -12.05 0.13
C ARG A 117 13.60 -12.50 -0.84
N ALA A 118 14.69 -11.78 -0.93
CA ALA A 118 15.81 -12.13 -1.80
C ALA A 118 16.45 -13.47 -1.37
N SER A 119 16.52 -13.75 -0.06
CA SER A 119 17.06 -15.00 0.47
C SER A 119 16.11 -16.18 0.25
N ALA A 120 14.81 -15.94 0.17
CA ALA A 120 13.79 -16.99 -0.02
C ALA A 120 13.58 -17.36 -1.49
N ALA A 121 14.12 -16.58 -2.41
CA ALA A 121 13.93 -16.77 -3.85
C ALA A 121 14.85 -17.86 -4.47
#